data_aacddfe311c341f8cba0eefbd24cf5af
#
_entry.id   aacddfe311c341f8cba0eefbd24cf5af
#
_cell.length_a   1.000
_cell.length_b   1.000
_cell.length_c   1.000
_cell.angle_alpha   90.00
_cell.angle_beta   90.00
_cell.angle_gamma   90.00
#
_symmetry.space_group_name_H-M   'P 1'
#
loop_
_entity.id
_entity.type
_entity.pdbx_description
1 polymer ?
#
loop_
_entity_poly.entity_id
_entity_poly.type
_entity_poly.pdbx_seq_one_letter_code
_entity_poly.pdbx_strand_id
1 'polypeptide(L)'
;MVILVLALSLAACSQGSNQSSDSNSTSKKGNNKVKYHRIVSLMPSNTEILYRLGLGNNIVGVSTVDDYPKDVKKGKKQFDAMNLNKEKLLKAKPDLILAHESQKSSSGKVLNSLKKDGVKVVYVKDAQSINETYDTFKTIGKITGREHQAQDLVDETKKNVDKVVNSVPKHHKKQSIFMEVSSKPDIYTAGKGTFFDDMLNQLDAKNSFSDINGWKSVSKESIIKHNPDILISTEGKSKSDYIKMIKKRGGFDKINAVKNTRIESVNGDEISRPGPRIDEGLKELRDVIYKK
;
A
#
# COMPACT_ATOMS: atom_id res chain seq x y z
N MET A 1 -38.92 15.21 77.68
CA MET A 1 -40.23 14.51 77.81
C MET A 1 -40.52 13.85 76.50
N VAL A 2 -40.39 12.53 76.51
CA VAL A 2 -41.34 11.54 76.04
C VAL A 2 -41.38 11.33 74.57
N ILE A 3 -40.95 10.24 74.09
CA ILE A 3 -41.31 8.85 73.81
C ILE A 3 -41.20 8.65 72.27
N LEU A 4 -40.26 7.86 71.76
CA LEU A 4 -40.28 6.42 71.48
C LEU A 4 -41.53 5.99 70.70
N VAL A 5 -41.38 5.47 69.51
CA VAL A 5 -41.93 4.17 69.11
C VAL A 5 -41.29 3.63 67.82
N LEU A 6 -40.82 2.42 67.97
CA LEU A 6 -40.31 1.44 67.01
C LEU A 6 -41.50 0.79 66.27
N ALA A 7 -41.39 0.56 65.00
CA ALA A 7 -42.14 -0.51 64.37
C ALA A 7 -41.36 -1.17 63.22
N LEU A 8 -40.90 -2.37 63.43
CA LEU A 8 -40.55 -3.38 62.45
C LEU A 8 -41.82 -3.89 61.76
N SER A 9 -41.73 -4.12 60.47
CA SER A 9 -42.57 -5.16 59.86
C SER A 9 -41.80 -5.81 58.71
N LEU A 10 -41.55 -7.09 58.87
CA LEU A 10 -41.17 -8.09 57.89
C LEU A 10 -42.37 -8.46 57.02
N ALA A 11 -42.09 -8.84 55.78
CA ALA A 11 -42.64 -9.92 54.96
C ALA A 11 -42.59 -9.48 53.51
N ALA A 12 -42.38 -10.28 52.51
CA ALA A 12 -42.08 -11.65 52.25
C ALA A 12 -41.89 -11.79 50.75
N CYS A 13 -41.18 -12.82 50.36
CA CYS A 13 -40.87 -13.33 49.03
C CYS A 13 -41.98 -13.22 47.99
N SER A 14 -41.61 -12.88 46.76
CA SER A 14 -42.16 -13.51 45.56
C SER A 14 -41.09 -13.70 44.50
N GLN A 15 -40.88 -14.96 44.14
CA GLN A 15 -40.03 -15.46 43.08
C GLN A 15 -40.61 -15.07 41.73
N GLY A 16 -39.79 -14.46 40.89
CA GLY A 16 -40.05 -14.26 39.46
C GLY A 16 -38.75 -14.40 38.71
N SER A 17 -38.48 -15.57 38.19
CA SER A 17 -37.37 -15.90 37.32
C SER A 17 -37.49 -15.16 35.99
N ASN A 18 -36.59 -14.20 35.73
CA ASN A 18 -36.28 -13.78 34.37
C ASN A 18 -34.74 -13.78 34.22
N GLN A 19 -34.32 -14.83 33.54
CA GLN A 19 -32.97 -14.97 33.03
C GLN A 19 -32.73 -13.91 31.95
N SER A 20 -32.13 -12.78 32.30
CA SER A 20 -31.49 -11.90 31.34
C SER A 20 -30.07 -12.39 31.20
N SER A 21 -29.79 -13.00 30.07
CA SER A 21 -28.45 -13.35 29.62
C SER A 21 -27.66 -12.09 29.39
N ASP A 22 -26.93 -11.64 30.39
CA ASP A 22 -25.83 -10.70 30.23
C ASP A 22 -24.73 -11.40 29.40
N SER A 23 -24.77 -11.15 28.09
CA SER A 23 -23.63 -11.40 27.23
C SER A 23 -22.53 -10.39 27.57
N ASN A 24 -21.75 -10.76 28.57
CA ASN A 24 -20.52 -10.07 28.94
C ASN A 24 -19.51 -10.27 27.80
N SER A 25 -19.59 -9.44 26.76
CA SER A 25 -18.55 -9.34 25.72
C SER A 25 -17.32 -8.71 26.36
N THR A 26 -16.51 -9.53 27.02
CA THR A 26 -15.15 -9.20 27.37
C THR A 26 -14.38 -8.98 26.06
N SER A 27 -14.39 -7.74 25.56
CA SER A 27 -13.43 -7.29 24.58
C SER A 27 -12.04 -7.49 25.21
N LYS A 28 -11.35 -8.56 24.79
CA LYS A 28 -9.94 -8.76 25.08
C LYS A 28 -9.22 -7.50 24.55
N LYS A 29 -8.96 -6.53 25.44
CA LYS A 29 -8.00 -5.46 25.18
C LYS A 29 -6.67 -6.14 24.85
N GLY A 30 -6.42 -6.34 23.56
CA GLY A 30 -5.13 -6.81 23.07
C GLY A 30 -4.05 -5.91 23.62
N ASN A 31 -2.97 -6.51 24.06
CA ASN A 31 -1.84 -5.84 24.70
C ASN A 31 -1.18 -4.90 23.66
N ASN A 32 -1.65 -3.64 23.59
CA ASN A 32 -1.24 -2.58 22.64
C ASN A 32 0.16 -2.00 22.97
N LYS A 33 1.07 -2.82 23.52
CA LYS A 33 2.41 -2.36 23.87
C LYS A 33 3.26 -2.26 22.62
N VAL A 34 3.65 -1.03 22.26
CA VAL A 34 4.64 -0.77 21.18
C VAL A 34 5.92 -1.52 21.49
N LYS A 35 6.34 -2.39 20.56
CA LYS A 35 7.56 -3.21 20.72
C LYS A 35 8.84 -2.45 20.37
N TYR A 36 8.77 -1.47 19.47
CA TYR A 36 9.91 -0.73 18.95
C TYR A 36 9.65 0.76 19.01
N HIS A 37 10.62 1.51 19.49
CA HIS A 37 10.50 2.95 19.72
C HIS A 37 11.33 3.80 18.75
N ARG A 38 12.25 3.18 18.02
CA ARG A 38 13.18 3.84 17.09
C ARG A 38 13.24 3.09 15.76
N ILE A 39 12.23 3.28 14.95
CA ILE A 39 12.05 2.55 13.69
C ILE A 39 12.72 3.32 12.54
N VAL A 40 13.53 2.63 11.75
CA VAL A 40 13.95 3.10 10.43
C VAL A 40 13.17 2.33 9.37
N SER A 41 12.47 3.04 8.50
CA SER A 41 11.75 2.48 7.36
C SER A 41 12.50 2.81 6.06
N LEU A 42 12.85 1.79 5.29
CA LEU A 42 13.65 1.93 4.07
C LEU A 42 12.81 1.77 2.78
N MET A 43 11.48 1.75 2.92
CA MET A 43 10.57 1.63 1.78
C MET A 43 9.31 2.46 2.05
N PRO A 44 8.86 3.30 1.09
CA PRO A 44 7.68 4.15 1.26
C PRO A 44 6.40 3.39 1.68
N SER A 45 6.12 2.22 1.08
CA SER A 45 4.95 1.41 1.46
C SER A 45 4.99 1.00 2.94
N ASN A 46 6.15 0.58 3.45
CA ASN A 46 6.33 0.24 4.87
C ASN A 46 6.12 1.47 5.77
N THR A 47 6.60 2.63 5.32
CA THR A 47 6.44 3.90 6.06
C THR A 47 4.96 4.28 6.17
N GLU A 48 4.22 4.21 5.07
CA GLU A 48 2.78 4.49 5.05
C GLU A 48 2.00 3.53 5.96
N ILE A 49 2.35 2.24 5.95
CA ILE A 49 1.75 1.24 6.85
C ILE A 49 2.03 1.62 8.31
N LEU A 50 3.28 1.95 8.68
CA LEU A 50 3.64 2.35 10.04
C LEU A 50 2.84 3.57 10.50
N TYR A 51 2.63 4.57 9.64
CA TYR A 51 1.78 5.73 9.96
C TYR A 51 0.33 5.31 10.23
N ARG A 52 -0.24 4.43 9.40
CA ARG A 52 -1.61 3.92 9.59
C ARG A 52 -1.75 3.06 10.85
N LEU A 53 -0.67 2.41 11.29
CA LEU A 53 -0.64 1.67 12.56
C LEU A 53 -0.40 2.56 13.79
N GLY A 54 -0.36 3.89 13.63
CA GLY A 54 -0.14 4.86 14.72
C GLY A 54 1.30 4.93 15.22
N LEU A 55 2.28 4.53 14.40
CA LEU A 55 3.70 4.48 14.76
C LEU A 55 4.54 5.62 14.14
N GLY A 56 3.91 6.65 13.57
CA GLY A 56 4.60 7.77 12.93
C GLY A 56 5.63 8.46 13.84
N ASN A 57 5.34 8.60 15.14
CA ASN A 57 6.25 9.17 16.14
C ASN A 57 7.42 8.24 16.52
N ASN A 58 7.32 6.95 16.22
CA ASN A 58 8.39 5.99 16.46
C ASN A 58 9.38 5.92 15.29
N ILE A 59 9.05 6.52 14.14
CA ILE A 59 9.92 6.55 12.97
C ILE A 59 10.99 7.62 13.17
N VAL A 60 12.24 7.20 13.27
CA VAL A 60 13.42 8.10 13.40
C VAL A 60 14.17 8.28 12.09
N GLY A 61 13.85 7.48 11.08
CA GLY A 61 14.45 7.57 9.75
C GLY A 61 13.60 6.94 8.68
N VAL A 62 13.66 7.51 7.48
CA VAL A 62 12.90 7.11 6.29
C VAL A 62 13.82 7.06 5.07
N SER A 63 13.36 6.52 3.96
CA SER A 63 14.13 6.57 2.72
C SER A 63 14.10 7.97 2.10
N THR A 64 15.06 8.27 1.23
CA THR A 64 15.10 9.53 0.47
C THR A 64 13.91 9.71 -0.47
N VAL A 65 13.26 8.60 -0.86
CA VAL A 65 12.11 8.59 -1.78
C VAL A 65 10.74 8.54 -1.07
N ASP A 66 10.73 8.57 0.27
CA ASP A 66 9.48 8.74 1.02
C ASP A 66 8.90 10.14 0.78
N ASP A 67 7.61 10.25 0.56
CA ASP A 67 6.90 11.50 0.24
C ASP A 67 5.50 11.59 0.86
N TYR A 68 5.02 10.50 1.46
CA TYR A 68 3.72 10.47 2.12
C TYR A 68 3.82 9.92 3.57
N PRO A 69 3.11 10.54 4.53
CA PRO A 69 2.37 11.80 4.41
C PRO A 69 3.28 12.99 4.09
N LYS A 70 2.72 14.13 3.68
CA LYS A 70 3.46 15.31 3.20
C LYS A 70 4.67 15.70 4.06
N ASP A 71 4.56 15.56 5.38
CA ASP A 71 5.61 15.90 6.34
C ASP A 71 6.45 14.69 6.79
N VAL A 72 6.42 13.59 6.05
CA VAL A 72 7.07 12.32 6.44
C VAL A 72 8.56 12.46 6.77
N LYS A 73 9.27 13.35 6.10
CA LYS A 73 10.71 13.60 6.28
C LYS A 73 11.03 14.57 7.44
N LYS A 74 10.03 15.33 7.92
CA LYS A 74 10.24 16.37 8.94
C LYS A 74 10.76 15.74 10.25
N GLY A 75 11.93 16.22 10.70
CA GLY A 75 12.57 15.73 11.92
C GLY A 75 13.13 14.31 11.86
N LYS A 76 13.15 13.66 10.67
CA LYS A 76 13.65 12.30 10.49
C LYS A 76 14.93 12.27 9.67
N LYS A 77 15.79 11.30 9.95
CA LYS A 77 16.97 11.04 9.11
C LYS A 77 16.55 10.41 7.79
N GLN A 78 17.24 10.77 6.72
CA GLN A 78 16.95 10.25 5.39
C GLN A 78 18.11 9.35 4.93
N PHE A 79 17.74 8.19 4.35
CA PHE A 79 18.66 7.16 3.90
C PHE A 79 18.41 6.83 2.42
N ASP A 80 19.47 6.80 1.64
CA ASP A 80 19.42 6.18 0.32
C ASP A 80 19.34 4.65 0.52
N ALA A 81 18.16 4.10 0.30
CA ALA A 81 17.88 2.70 0.55
C ALA A 81 18.62 1.74 -0.40
N MET A 82 19.11 2.24 -1.54
CA MET A 82 19.89 1.48 -2.51
C MET A 82 21.39 1.53 -2.19
N ASN A 83 21.83 2.56 -1.45
CA ASN A 83 23.23 2.77 -1.08
C ASN A 83 23.35 3.12 0.41
N LEU A 84 23.09 2.14 1.28
CA LEU A 84 23.06 2.32 2.72
C LEU A 84 24.45 2.56 3.30
N ASN A 85 24.55 3.55 4.18
CA ASN A 85 25.72 3.77 5.01
C ASN A 85 25.47 3.28 6.44
N LYS A 86 26.25 2.29 6.90
CA LYS A 86 26.14 1.66 8.22
C LYS A 86 26.25 2.66 9.37
N GLU A 87 27.25 3.55 9.32
CA GLU A 87 27.51 4.51 10.38
C GLU A 87 26.36 5.52 10.53
N LYS A 88 25.81 6.00 9.40
CA LYS A 88 24.65 6.89 9.42
C LYS A 88 23.43 6.20 10.04
N LEU A 89 23.22 4.90 9.77
CA LEU A 89 22.15 4.11 10.39
C LEU A 89 22.39 3.93 11.89
N LEU A 90 23.58 3.57 12.32
CA LEU A 90 23.93 3.45 13.74
C LEU A 90 23.75 4.77 14.51
N LYS A 91 24.09 5.93 13.90
CA LYS A 91 23.83 7.26 14.49
C LYS A 91 22.32 7.57 14.67
N ALA A 92 21.43 6.85 13.98
CA ALA A 92 19.99 6.93 14.21
C ALA A 92 19.54 6.08 15.41
N LYS A 93 20.41 5.20 15.94
CA LYS A 93 20.13 4.27 17.05
C LYS A 93 18.81 3.51 16.85
N PRO A 94 18.59 2.83 15.72
CA PRO A 94 17.36 2.10 15.50
C PRO A 94 17.30 0.84 16.37
N ASP A 95 16.12 0.53 16.88
CA ASP A 95 15.81 -0.77 17.48
C ASP A 95 15.14 -1.72 16.46
N LEU A 96 14.52 -1.15 15.40
CA LEU A 96 13.96 -1.86 14.26
C LEU A 96 14.32 -1.18 12.95
N ILE A 97 14.72 -1.96 11.95
CA ILE A 97 14.81 -1.54 10.55
C ILE A 97 13.85 -2.39 9.73
N LEU A 98 12.88 -1.75 9.08
CA LEU A 98 12.05 -2.37 8.05
C LEU A 98 12.66 -2.10 6.68
N ALA A 99 13.23 -3.14 6.10
CA ALA A 99 13.75 -3.17 4.74
C ALA A 99 12.72 -3.84 3.81
N HIS A 100 12.97 -3.81 2.53
CA HIS A 100 12.16 -4.49 1.51
C HIS A 100 12.95 -5.66 0.89
N GLU A 101 12.27 -6.70 0.43
CA GLU A 101 12.96 -7.86 -0.15
C GLU A 101 13.83 -7.52 -1.34
N SER A 102 13.43 -6.57 -2.19
CA SER A 102 14.23 -6.09 -3.32
C SER A 102 15.59 -5.50 -2.91
N GLN A 103 15.75 -5.08 -1.65
CA GLN A 103 16.99 -4.50 -1.13
C GLN A 103 17.99 -5.55 -0.64
N LYS A 104 17.62 -6.85 -0.66
CA LYS A 104 18.54 -7.94 -0.23
C LYS A 104 19.83 -7.98 -1.04
N SER A 105 19.74 -7.72 -2.35
CA SER A 105 20.89 -7.73 -3.25
C SER A 105 21.77 -6.50 -3.10
N SER A 106 21.17 -5.30 -3.06
CA SER A 106 21.91 -4.02 -3.04
C SER A 106 22.47 -3.67 -1.65
N SER A 107 21.65 -3.83 -0.61
CA SER A 107 21.95 -3.35 0.75
C SER A 107 22.11 -4.46 1.79
N GLY A 108 21.99 -5.73 1.38
CA GLY A 108 21.99 -6.87 2.28
C GLY A 108 23.25 -6.99 3.14
N LYS A 109 24.45 -6.67 2.62
CA LYS A 109 25.70 -6.69 3.39
C LYS A 109 25.64 -5.74 4.58
N VAL A 110 25.20 -4.50 4.36
CA VAL A 110 25.06 -3.49 5.43
C VAL A 110 23.99 -3.90 6.45
N LEU A 111 22.83 -4.33 5.99
CA LEU A 111 21.73 -4.76 6.84
C LEU A 111 22.08 -5.99 7.69
N ASN A 112 22.81 -6.95 7.13
CA ASN A 112 23.30 -8.12 7.87
C ASN A 112 24.36 -7.74 8.92
N SER A 113 25.21 -6.75 8.63
CA SER A 113 26.14 -6.22 9.62
C SER A 113 25.42 -5.57 10.81
N LEU A 114 24.37 -4.79 10.55
CA LEU A 114 23.54 -4.19 11.60
C LEU A 114 22.81 -5.24 12.46
N LYS A 115 22.38 -6.37 11.87
CA LYS A 115 21.86 -7.51 12.64
C LYS A 115 22.88 -8.06 13.63
N LYS A 116 24.14 -8.17 13.22
CA LYS A 116 25.24 -8.63 14.10
C LYS A 116 25.50 -7.65 15.24
N ASP A 117 25.25 -6.35 15.01
CA ASP A 117 25.37 -5.29 16.02
C ASP A 117 24.11 -5.20 16.93
N GLY A 118 23.18 -6.16 16.84
CA GLY A 118 22.01 -6.26 17.72
C GLY A 118 20.77 -5.52 17.24
N VAL A 119 20.80 -4.86 16.07
CA VAL A 119 19.61 -4.18 15.50
C VAL A 119 18.66 -5.21 14.90
N LYS A 120 17.38 -5.14 15.25
CA LYS A 120 16.37 -5.96 14.57
C LYS A 120 16.18 -5.47 13.14
N VAL A 121 16.48 -6.31 12.15
CA VAL A 121 16.24 -6.02 10.73
C VAL A 121 15.26 -7.03 10.17
N VAL A 122 14.19 -6.55 9.56
CA VAL A 122 13.17 -7.38 8.92
C VAL A 122 13.03 -6.96 7.47
N TYR A 123 13.03 -7.94 6.57
CA TYR A 123 12.70 -7.75 5.17
C TYR A 123 11.20 -8.01 4.98
N VAL A 124 10.47 -6.99 4.60
CA VAL A 124 9.06 -7.08 4.24
C VAL A 124 8.96 -7.63 2.81
N LYS A 125 8.02 -8.55 2.58
CA LYS A 125 7.81 -9.18 1.28
C LYS A 125 7.44 -8.14 0.22
N ASP A 126 7.91 -8.35 -1.01
CA ASP A 126 7.51 -7.59 -2.19
C ASP A 126 6.12 -8.08 -2.65
N ALA A 127 5.09 -7.37 -2.24
CA ALA A 127 3.71 -7.72 -2.57
C ALA A 127 3.41 -7.45 -4.05
N GLN A 128 2.96 -8.49 -4.75
CA GLN A 128 2.61 -8.43 -6.18
C GLN A 128 1.09 -8.48 -6.42
N SER A 129 0.29 -8.42 -5.36
CA SER A 129 -1.17 -8.39 -5.44
C SER A 129 -1.78 -7.59 -4.28
N ILE A 130 -3.05 -7.22 -4.43
CA ILE A 130 -3.84 -6.59 -3.37
C ILE A 130 -3.91 -7.48 -2.12
N ASN A 131 -4.10 -8.79 -2.29
CA ASN A 131 -4.14 -9.72 -1.17
C ASN A 131 -2.78 -9.83 -0.45
N GLU A 132 -1.69 -9.88 -1.19
CA GLU A 132 -0.35 -9.87 -0.58
C GLU A 132 -0.05 -8.55 0.15
N THR A 133 -0.63 -7.43 -0.29
CA THR A 133 -0.54 -6.15 0.41
C THR A 133 -1.21 -6.23 1.80
N TYR A 134 -2.37 -6.86 1.91
CA TYR A 134 -3.01 -7.10 3.22
C TYR A 134 -2.13 -7.95 4.13
N ASP A 135 -1.40 -8.93 3.59
CA ASP A 135 -0.46 -9.73 4.37
C ASP A 135 0.75 -8.92 4.85
N THR A 136 1.19 -7.91 4.08
CA THR A 136 2.24 -6.98 4.57
C THR A 136 1.75 -6.14 5.75
N PHE A 137 0.49 -5.68 5.74
CA PHE A 137 -0.09 -4.94 6.88
C PHE A 137 -0.07 -5.79 8.16
N LYS A 138 -0.57 -7.04 8.07
CA LYS A 138 -0.57 -7.99 9.19
C LYS A 138 0.85 -8.31 9.67
N THR A 139 1.79 -8.48 8.73
CA THR A 139 3.18 -8.79 9.05
C THR A 139 3.82 -7.64 9.84
N ILE A 140 3.68 -6.39 9.38
CA ILE A 140 4.22 -5.22 10.07
C ILE A 140 3.50 -5.02 11.42
N GLY A 141 2.18 -5.24 11.48
CA GLY A 141 1.42 -5.21 12.73
C GLY A 141 1.97 -6.19 13.76
N LYS A 142 2.19 -7.45 13.38
CA LYS A 142 2.75 -8.51 14.24
C LYS A 142 4.16 -8.17 14.73
N ILE A 143 5.02 -7.65 13.85
CA ILE A 143 6.38 -7.24 14.19
C ILE A 143 6.36 -6.14 15.24
N THR A 144 5.50 -5.16 15.07
CA THR A 144 5.47 -3.92 15.86
C THR A 144 4.55 -3.98 17.10
N GLY A 145 3.77 -5.06 17.29
CA GLY A 145 2.78 -5.18 18.36
C GLY A 145 1.53 -4.35 18.09
N ARG A 146 1.15 -4.21 16.82
CA ARG A 146 -0.02 -3.46 16.34
C ARG A 146 -0.98 -4.35 15.52
N GLU A 147 -1.17 -5.59 15.98
CA GLU A 147 -1.97 -6.59 15.27
C GLU A 147 -3.42 -6.14 15.06
N HIS A 148 -4.02 -5.51 16.07
CA HIS A 148 -5.40 -5.03 15.98
C HIS A 148 -5.51 -3.90 14.94
N GLN A 149 -4.64 -2.88 15.02
CA GLN A 149 -4.62 -1.78 14.06
C GLN A 149 -4.34 -2.28 12.63
N ALA A 150 -3.53 -3.32 12.49
CA ALA A 150 -3.26 -3.92 11.18
C ALA A 150 -4.49 -4.64 10.63
N GLN A 151 -5.27 -5.33 11.48
CA GLN A 151 -6.52 -5.95 11.05
C GLN A 151 -7.56 -4.88 10.67
N ASP A 152 -7.71 -3.82 11.47
CA ASP A 152 -8.59 -2.70 11.15
C ASP A 152 -8.23 -2.06 9.80
N LEU A 153 -6.91 -1.88 9.54
CA LEU A 153 -6.41 -1.36 8.27
C LEU A 153 -6.75 -2.29 7.09
N VAL A 154 -6.61 -3.61 7.27
CA VAL A 154 -7.01 -4.60 6.25
C VAL A 154 -8.50 -4.49 5.96
N ASP A 155 -9.34 -4.48 6.99
CA ASP A 155 -10.79 -4.49 6.83
C ASP A 155 -11.29 -3.21 6.16
N GLU A 156 -10.74 -2.06 6.54
CA GLU A 156 -11.03 -0.77 5.94
C GLU A 156 -10.61 -0.73 4.47
N THR A 157 -9.35 -1.08 4.18
CA THR A 157 -8.82 -1.05 2.81
C THR A 157 -9.57 -2.02 1.91
N LYS A 158 -9.85 -3.25 2.39
CA LYS A 158 -10.63 -4.24 1.66
C LYS A 158 -12.02 -3.73 1.32
N LYS A 159 -12.73 -3.16 2.30
CA LYS A 159 -14.05 -2.55 2.08
C LYS A 159 -14.02 -1.46 1.02
N ASN A 160 -12.98 -0.65 0.97
CA ASN A 160 -12.83 0.41 -0.02
C ASN A 160 -12.51 -0.17 -1.40
N VAL A 161 -11.60 -1.14 -1.48
CA VAL A 161 -11.30 -1.87 -2.73
C VAL A 161 -12.56 -2.52 -3.29
N ASP A 162 -13.34 -3.23 -2.46
CA ASP A 162 -14.59 -3.88 -2.87
C ASP A 162 -15.60 -2.86 -3.44
N LYS A 163 -15.69 -1.65 -2.86
CA LYS A 163 -16.54 -0.57 -3.41
C LYS A 163 -16.10 -0.14 -4.81
N VAL A 164 -14.79 0.00 -5.03
CA VAL A 164 -14.25 0.37 -6.35
C VAL A 164 -14.53 -0.73 -7.35
N VAL A 165 -14.22 -1.98 -7.03
CA VAL A 165 -14.46 -3.15 -7.91
C VAL A 165 -15.94 -3.29 -8.26
N ASN A 166 -16.83 -3.19 -7.28
CA ASN A 166 -18.28 -3.28 -7.49
C ASN A 166 -18.85 -2.11 -8.31
N SER A 167 -18.10 -1.03 -8.48
CA SER A 167 -18.49 0.12 -9.29
C SER A 167 -18.07 0.01 -10.77
N VAL A 168 -17.35 -1.06 -11.14
CA VAL A 168 -17.01 -1.34 -12.54
C VAL A 168 -18.31 -1.62 -13.33
N PRO A 169 -18.50 -1.02 -14.51
CA PRO A 169 -19.71 -1.26 -15.33
C PRO A 169 -19.86 -2.74 -15.68
N LYS A 170 -21.07 -3.30 -15.53
CA LYS A 170 -21.33 -4.73 -15.78
C LYS A 170 -21.19 -5.15 -17.24
N HIS A 171 -21.48 -4.23 -18.18
CA HIS A 171 -21.44 -4.50 -19.62
C HIS A 171 -20.47 -3.53 -20.29
N HIS A 172 -19.25 -3.96 -20.50
CA HIS A 172 -18.23 -3.18 -21.16
C HIS A 172 -17.29 -4.07 -21.96
N LYS A 173 -16.63 -3.49 -22.95
CA LYS A 173 -15.51 -4.13 -23.63
C LYS A 173 -14.28 -4.05 -22.74
N LYS A 174 -13.62 -5.18 -22.48
CA LYS A 174 -12.32 -5.18 -21.80
C LYS A 174 -11.31 -4.32 -22.55
N GLN A 175 -10.86 -3.25 -21.90
CA GLN A 175 -9.85 -2.37 -22.45
C GLN A 175 -8.45 -2.96 -22.24
N SER A 176 -7.59 -2.83 -23.23
CA SER A 176 -6.19 -3.20 -23.15
C SER A 176 -5.35 -2.00 -22.74
N ILE A 177 -4.62 -2.12 -21.62
CA ILE A 177 -3.91 -1.02 -20.97
C ILE A 177 -2.41 -1.24 -21.08
N PHE A 178 -1.68 -0.21 -21.54
CA PHE A 178 -0.23 -0.14 -21.43
C PHE A 178 0.15 0.85 -20.35
N MET A 179 0.96 0.43 -19.37
CA MET A 179 1.53 1.31 -18.36
C MET A 179 2.99 1.58 -18.66
N GLU A 180 3.33 2.85 -18.81
CA GLU A 180 4.70 3.32 -18.96
C GLU A 180 5.25 3.79 -17.63
N VAL A 181 6.17 3.02 -17.06
CA VAL A 181 6.82 3.29 -15.78
C VAL A 181 8.04 4.18 -15.94
N SER A 182 8.74 4.01 -17.05
CA SER A 182 9.91 4.80 -17.43
C SER A 182 9.94 4.94 -18.96
N SER A 183 10.36 6.10 -19.42
CA SER A 183 10.52 6.41 -20.86
C SER A 183 11.98 6.47 -21.30
N LYS A 184 12.92 6.51 -20.35
CA LYS A 184 14.36 6.64 -20.59
C LYS A 184 15.19 5.92 -19.53
N PRO A 185 16.37 5.32 -19.86
CA PRO A 185 16.89 5.18 -21.24
C PRO A 185 16.04 4.25 -22.08
N ASP A 186 15.34 3.28 -21.43
CA ASP A 186 14.45 2.31 -22.04
C ASP A 186 13.02 2.51 -21.58
N ILE A 187 12.06 2.05 -22.40
CA ILE A 187 10.65 2.06 -22.01
C ILE A 187 10.39 0.84 -21.13
N TYR A 188 10.03 1.06 -19.86
CA TYR A 188 9.68 -0.01 -18.93
C TYR A 188 8.18 -0.12 -18.72
N THR A 189 7.70 -1.36 -18.61
CA THR A 189 6.29 -1.67 -18.34
C THR A 189 6.16 -2.82 -17.35
N ALA A 190 4.94 -2.99 -16.85
CA ALA A 190 4.54 -4.09 -15.97
C ALA A 190 3.91 -5.21 -16.82
N GLY A 191 4.45 -6.41 -16.74
CA GLY A 191 3.88 -7.62 -17.31
C GLY A 191 3.01 -8.39 -16.31
N LYS A 192 2.73 -9.65 -16.64
CA LYS A 192 1.97 -10.59 -15.81
C LYS A 192 2.62 -10.79 -14.44
N GLY A 193 1.79 -10.92 -13.41
CA GLY A 193 2.24 -11.23 -12.05
C GLY A 193 2.85 -10.03 -11.33
N THR A 194 2.64 -8.82 -11.81
CA THR A 194 2.96 -7.57 -11.10
C THR A 194 1.74 -7.04 -10.37
N PHE A 195 1.96 -6.19 -9.39
CA PHE A 195 0.89 -5.51 -8.67
C PHE A 195 -0.08 -4.77 -9.60
N PHE A 196 0.44 -4.10 -10.63
CA PHE A 196 -0.39 -3.44 -11.64
C PHE A 196 -1.27 -4.42 -12.42
N ASP A 197 -0.71 -5.58 -12.80
CA ASP A 197 -1.46 -6.65 -13.48
C ASP A 197 -2.63 -7.15 -12.63
N ASP A 198 -2.41 -7.31 -11.30
CA ASP A 198 -3.46 -7.67 -10.35
C ASP A 198 -4.54 -6.58 -10.27
N MET A 199 -4.16 -5.29 -10.17
CA MET A 199 -5.12 -4.18 -10.16
C MET A 199 -6.00 -4.15 -11.43
N LEU A 200 -5.41 -4.38 -12.61
CA LEU A 200 -6.18 -4.46 -13.86
C LEU A 200 -7.15 -5.65 -13.86
N ASN A 201 -6.72 -6.80 -13.34
CA ASN A 201 -7.59 -7.98 -13.23
C ASN A 201 -8.78 -7.71 -12.29
N GLN A 202 -8.56 -7.02 -11.16
CA GLN A 202 -9.64 -6.61 -10.25
C GLN A 202 -10.65 -5.67 -10.92
N LEU A 203 -10.20 -4.86 -11.86
CA LEU A 203 -11.02 -3.93 -12.63
C LEU A 203 -11.59 -4.53 -13.93
N ASP A 204 -11.48 -5.84 -14.14
CA ASP A 204 -11.89 -6.51 -15.39
C ASP A 204 -11.33 -5.85 -16.66
N ALA A 205 -10.08 -5.36 -16.57
CA ALA A 205 -9.30 -4.83 -17.68
C ALA A 205 -8.16 -5.79 -18.08
N LYS A 206 -7.51 -5.54 -19.22
CA LYS A 206 -6.43 -6.38 -19.75
C LYS A 206 -5.11 -5.62 -19.70
N ASN A 207 -4.09 -6.23 -19.11
CA ASN A 207 -2.72 -5.78 -19.29
C ASN A 207 -2.27 -6.09 -20.74
N SER A 208 -1.87 -5.08 -21.51
CA SER A 208 -1.43 -5.26 -22.89
C SER A 208 -0.17 -6.11 -23.01
N PHE A 209 0.63 -6.21 -21.94
CA PHE A 209 1.85 -7.01 -21.85
C PHE A 209 1.72 -8.19 -20.89
N SER A 210 0.54 -8.82 -20.83
CA SER A 210 0.30 -10.04 -20.03
C SER A 210 1.05 -11.29 -20.57
N ASP A 211 1.70 -11.21 -21.70
CA ASP A 211 2.54 -12.25 -22.33
C ASP A 211 3.98 -12.24 -21.80
N ILE A 212 4.41 -11.20 -21.08
CA ILE A 212 5.71 -11.15 -20.40
C ILE A 212 5.52 -11.19 -18.87
N ASN A 213 6.52 -11.70 -18.14
CA ASN A 213 6.45 -11.80 -16.67
C ASN A 213 7.26 -10.68 -16.01
N GLY A 214 6.67 -10.09 -14.96
CA GLY A 214 7.33 -9.08 -14.12
C GLY A 214 7.57 -7.76 -14.86
N TRP A 215 8.48 -6.95 -14.32
CA TRP A 215 8.85 -5.65 -14.87
C TRP A 215 9.88 -5.82 -15.98
N LYS A 216 9.62 -5.27 -17.17
CA LYS A 216 10.51 -5.43 -18.35
C LYS A 216 10.63 -4.14 -19.15
N SER A 217 11.78 -3.99 -19.79
CA SER A 217 11.93 -3.06 -20.90
C SER A 217 11.28 -3.62 -22.16
N VAL A 218 10.66 -2.76 -22.95
CA VAL A 218 9.96 -3.12 -24.20
C VAL A 218 10.31 -2.14 -25.29
N SER A 219 10.27 -2.61 -26.55
CA SER A 219 10.52 -1.77 -27.71
C SER A 219 9.26 -1.02 -28.16
N LYS A 220 9.45 0.07 -28.91
CA LYS A 220 8.34 0.80 -29.54
C LYS A 220 7.52 -0.07 -30.47
N GLU A 221 8.19 -0.93 -31.23
CA GLU A 221 7.59 -1.85 -32.19
C GLU A 221 6.71 -2.87 -31.47
N SER A 222 7.15 -3.35 -30.31
CA SER A 222 6.35 -4.23 -29.45
C SER A 222 5.09 -3.54 -28.95
N ILE A 223 5.18 -2.28 -28.52
CA ILE A 223 4.00 -1.51 -28.06
C ILE A 223 3.01 -1.31 -29.23
N ILE A 224 3.50 -0.97 -30.42
CA ILE A 224 2.67 -0.83 -31.62
C ILE A 224 1.97 -2.15 -31.96
N LYS A 225 2.69 -3.28 -31.88
CA LYS A 225 2.15 -4.62 -32.14
C LYS A 225 1.05 -5.01 -31.15
N HIS A 226 1.22 -4.71 -29.87
CA HIS A 226 0.21 -4.98 -28.83
C HIS A 226 -1.01 -4.07 -28.94
N ASN A 227 -0.86 -2.92 -29.59
CA ASN A 227 -1.93 -1.99 -29.92
C ASN A 227 -2.90 -1.70 -28.76
N PRO A 228 -2.42 -1.14 -27.63
CA PRO A 228 -3.24 -0.88 -26.45
C PRO A 228 -4.37 0.10 -26.73
N ASP A 229 -5.50 -0.07 -26.02
CA ASP A 229 -6.65 0.84 -26.08
C ASP A 229 -6.42 2.10 -25.22
N ILE A 230 -5.56 2.01 -24.18
CA ILE A 230 -5.21 3.12 -23.29
C ILE A 230 -3.70 3.09 -23.01
N LEU A 231 -3.07 4.28 -23.05
CA LEU A 231 -1.70 4.52 -22.60
C LEU A 231 -1.73 5.27 -21.29
N ILE A 232 -1.04 4.76 -20.27
CA ILE A 232 -0.94 5.38 -18.94
C ILE A 232 0.54 5.62 -18.61
N SER A 233 0.89 6.83 -18.17
CA SER A 233 2.20 7.14 -17.59
C SER A 233 2.13 7.27 -16.09
N THR A 234 3.10 6.66 -15.39
CA THR A 234 3.30 6.78 -13.94
C THR A 234 4.55 7.60 -13.58
N GLU A 235 5.20 8.23 -14.57
CA GLU A 235 6.45 8.99 -14.39
C GLU A 235 6.28 10.38 -13.74
N GLY A 236 5.09 10.74 -13.25
CA GLY A 236 4.82 12.08 -12.69
C GLY A 236 4.77 13.21 -13.72
N LYS A 237 4.74 12.91 -15.02
CA LYS A 237 4.55 13.89 -16.08
C LYS A 237 3.11 14.42 -16.10
N SER A 238 2.91 15.66 -16.53
CA SER A 238 1.55 16.11 -16.84
C SER A 238 0.98 15.32 -18.02
N LYS A 239 -0.36 15.16 -18.04
CA LYS A 239 -1.05 14.52 -19.18
C LYS A 239 -0.65 15.17 -20.51
N SER A 240 -0.55 16.51 -20.57
CA SER A 240 -0.17 17.25 -21.79
C SER A 240 1.25 16.92 -22.25
N ASP A 241 2.19 16.77 -21.33
CA ASP A 241 3.58 16.46 -21.67
C ASP A 241 3.74 15.00 -22.07
N TYR A 242 2.98 14.09 -21.46
CA TYR A 242 2.95 12.70 -21.90
C TYR A 242 2.36 12.58 -23.30
N ILE A 243 1.25 13.26 -23.63
CA ILE A 243 0.68 13.32 -24.98
C ILE A 243 1.70 13.85 -25.99
N LYS A 244 2.41 14.96 -25.68
CA LYS A 244 3.44 15.50 -26.55
C LYS A 244 4.57 14.50 -26.79
N MET A 245 4.98 13.77 -25.75
CA MET A 245 6.00 12.73 -25.85
C MET A 245 5.56 11.59 -26.74
N ILE A 246 4.34 11.07 -26.53
CA ILE A 246 3.76 9.97 -27.34
C ILE A 246 3.64 10.38 -28.81
N LYS A 247 3.15 11.58 -29.11
CA LYS A 247 3.03 12.08 -30.52
C LYS A 247 4.37 12.20 -31.26
N LYS A 248 5.48 12.37 -30.52
CA LYS A 248 6.84 12.42 -31.10
C LYS A 248 7.43 11.02 -31.34
N ARG A 249 6.81 9.96 -30.84
CA ARG A 249 7.27 8.58 -31.07
C ARG A 249 6.78 8.10 -32.42
N GLY A 250 7.69 7.84 -33.37
CA GLY A 250 7.35 7.38 -34.71
C GLY A 250 6.50 6.09 -34.67
N GLY A 251 5.44 6.03 -35.46
CA GLY A 251 4.55 4.88 -35.60
C GLY A 251 3.45 4.76 -34.52
N PHE A 252 3.46 5.59 -33.49
CA PHE A 252 2.45 5.54 -32.41
C PHE A 252 1.08 6.09 -32.85
N ASP A 253 1.03 6.87 -33.94
CA ASP A 253 -0.21 7.28 -34.59
C ASP A 253 -1.12 6.11 -35.01
N LYS A 254 -0.54 4.91 -35.17
CA LYS A 254 -1.27 3.67 -35.50
C LYS A 254 -1.95 3.02 -34.30
N ILE A 255 -1.57 3.35 -33.06
CA ILE A 255 -2.09 2.74 -31.83
C ILE A 255 -3.51 3.22 -31.54
N ASN A 256 -4.39 2.31 -31.11
CA ASN A 256 -5.78 2.61 -30.75
C ASN A 256 -5.88 3.74 -29.72
N ALA A 257 -5.07 3.69 -28.67
CA ALA A 257 -5.04 4.73 -27.63
C ALA A 257 -4.74 6.13 -28.19
N VAL A 258 -3.85 6.22 -29.19
CA VAL A 258 -3.49 7.50 -29.81
C VAL A 258 -4.61 8.00 -30.72
N LYS A 259 -5.19 7.11 -31.55
CA LYS A 259 -6.32 7.44 -32.44
C LYS A 259 -7.55 7.94 -31.66
N ASN A 260 -7.80 7.32 -30.49
CA ASN A 260 -8.94 7.62 -29.65
C ASN A 260 -8.65 8.64 -28.54
N THR A 261 -7.45 9.26 -28.53
CA THR A 261 -7.00 10.21 -27.50
C THR A 261 -7.09 9.68 -26.06
N ARG A 262 -6.90 8.35 -25.90
CA ARG A 262 -6.90 7.65 -24.60
C ARG A 262 -5.47 7.55 -24.04
N ILE A 263 -4.89 8.72 -23.75
CA ILE A 263 -3.52 8.89 -23.23
C ILE A 263 -3.65 9.63 -21.91
N GLU A 264 -3.27 8.97 -20.79
CA GLU A 264 -3.48 9.48 -19.45
C GLU A 264 -2.16 9.50 -18.66
N SER A 265 -2.11 10.35 -17.67
CA SER A 265 -1.06 10.36 -16.64
C SER A 265 -1.74 10.20 -15.29
N VAL A 266 -1.19 9.34 -14.45
CA VAL A 266 -1.77 8.93 -13.17
C VAL A 266 -0.75 9.08 -12.04
N ASN A 267 -1.23 9.05 -10.81
CA ASN A 267 -0.35 9.05 -9.65
C ASN A 267 0.41 7.72 -9.54
N GLY A 268 1.67 7.72 -9.96
CA GLY A 268 2.51 6.53 -9.94
C GLY A 268 2.67 5.90 -8.56
N ASP A 269 2.67 6.70 -7.50
CA ASP A 269 2.83 6.22 -6.14
C ASP A 269 1.63 5.40 -5.65
N GLU A 270 0.42 5.81 -5.97
CA GLU A 270 -0.80 5.09 -5.59
C GLU A 270 -1.02 3.81 -6.40
N ILE A 271 -0.52 3.78 -7.65
CA ILE A 271 -0.70 2.64 -8.55
C ILE A 271 0.45 1.64 -8.44
N SER A 272 1.66 2.08 -8.06
CA SER A 272 2.84 1.22 -8.03
C SER A 272 3.28 0.81 -6.62
N ARG A 273 2.69 1.39 -5.56
CA ARG A 273 3.04 1.07 -4.17
C ARG A 273 2.01 0.16 -3.53
N PRO A 274 2.34 -1.11 -3.25
CA PRO A 274 1.50 -1.97 -2.43
C PRO A 274 1.42 -1.46 -0.98
N GLY A 275 0.47 -0.57 -0.69
CA GLY A 275 0.37 0.14 0.57
C GLY A 275 -1.06 0.54 0.93
N PRO A 276 -1.25 1.33 1.99
CA PRO A 276 -2.58 1.70 2.49
C PRO A 276 -3.48 2.49 1.53
N ARG A 277 -2.92 3.04 0.45
CA ARG A 277 -3.64 3.86 -0.55
C ARG A 277 -4.00 3.11 -1.83
N ILE A 278 -3.97 1.77 -1.80
CA ILE A 278 -4.28 0.94 -3.00
C ILE A 278 -5.70 1.16 -3.51
N ASP A 279 -6.64 1.49 -2.65
CA ASP A 279 -8.02 1.82 -3.03
C ASP A 279 -8.10 3.15 -3.80
N GLU A 280 -7.28 4.13 -3.47
CA GLU A 280 -7.16 5.41 -4.20
C GLU A 280 -6.60 5.16 -5.61
N GLY A 281 -5.49 4.40 -5.72
CA GLY A 281 -4.91 4.02 -7.00
C GLY A 281 -5.84 3.17 -7.86
N LEU A 282 -6.55 2.21 -7.25
CA LEU A 282 -7.53 1.39 -7.94
C LEU A 282 -8.71 2.22 -8.47
N LYS A 283 -9.16 3.21 -7.69
CA LYS A 283 -10.20 4.16 -8.10
C LYS A 283 -9.74 5.02 -9.28
N GLU A 284 -8.51 5.55 -9.22
CA GLU A 284 -7.95 6.35 -10.32
C GLU A 284 -7.87 5.53 -11.62
N LEU A 285 -7.37 4.28 -11.54
CA LEU A 285 -7.36 3.36 -12.70
C LEU A 285 -8.76 3.09 -13.22
N ARG A 286 -9.74 2.78 -12.34
CA ARG A 286 -11.12 2.57 -12.74
C ARG A 286 -11.68 3.79 -13.48
N ASP A 287 -11.43 4.99 -12.98
CA ASP A 287 -11.91 6.23 -13.58
C ASP A 287 -11.26 6.48 -14.94
N VAL A 288 -9.95 6.17 -15.09
CA VAL A 288 -9.26 6.23 -16.38
C VAL A 288 -9.81 5.21 -17.37
N ILE A 289 -10.04 3.97 -16.96
CA ILE A 289 -10.44 2.87 -17.84
C ILE A 289 -11.89 3.06 -18.31
N TYR A 290 -12.79 3.42 -17.40
CA TYR A 290 -14.24 3.45 -17.65
C TYR A 290 -14.84 4.86 -17.78
N LYS A 291 -14.00 5.88 -17.96
CA LYS A 291 -14.45 7.23 -18.24
C LYS A 291 -15.28 7.25 -19.54
N LYS A 292 -16.50 7.77 -19.46
CA LYS A 292 -17.36 8.04 -20.61
C LYS A 292 -16.88 9.26 -21.39
#